data_86da8fdbf97e49a2768c66b8c120a8b7
#
_entry.id   86da8fdbf97e49a2768c66b8c120a8b7
#
_cell.length_a   1.000
_cell.length_b   1.000
_cell.length_c   1.000
_cell.angle_alpha   90.00
_cell.angle_beta   90.00
_cell.angle_gamma   90.00
#
_symmetry.space_group_name_H-M   'P 1'
#
loop_
_entity.id
_entity.type
_entity.pdbx_description
1 polymer ?
#
loop_
_entity_poly.entity_id
_entity_poly.type
_entity_poly.pdbx_seq_one_letter_code
_entity_poly.pdbx_strand_id
1 'polypeptide(L)'
;VAEATTTNNFRQRLARHFYDGSALPQVAMMAFGDGGHNADGTAKQPDPARTSLYHEVLRKPLAQKVQEDAYSVTGTGRIEKSELIGAHISEAALLDENGNMLSFRNFAPKIKESDETYEIKVKLKF
;
A
#
# COMPACT_ATOMS: atom_id res chain seq x y z
N VAL A 1 -7.38 -2.63 13.53
CA VAL A 1 -6.69 -2.70 12.23
C VAL A 1 -6.92 -1.40 11.49
N ALA A 2 -5.83 -0.75 11.08
CA ALA A 2 -5.92 0.49 10.32
C ALA A 2 -6.54 0.21 8.94
N GLU A 3 -7.50 1.02 8.55
CA GLU A 3 -8.06 0.95 7.21
C GLU A 3 -7.13 1.63 6.21
N ALA A 4 -7.18 1.16 4.96
CA ALA A 4 -6.46 1.79 3.87
C ALA A 4 -7.09 3.12 3.50
N THR A 5 -6.24 4.07 3.12
CA THR A 5 -6.65 5.41 2.68
C THR A 5 -6.40 5.54 1.19
N THR A 6 -7.44 5.89 0.44
CA THR A 6 -7.34 6.16 -1.00
C THR A 6 -6.70 7.53 -1.22
N THR A 7 -5.71 7.61 -2.12
CA THR A 7 -4.99 8.86 -2.35
C THR A 7 -5.80 9.85 -3.17
N ASN A 8 -5.55 11.15 -2.95
CA ASN A 8 -6.16 12.20 -3.77
C ASN A 8 -5.72 12.09 -5.22
N ASN A 9 -4.46 11.73 -5.46
CA ASN A 9 -3.92 11.59 -6.82
C ASN A 9 -4.71 10.54 -7.63
N PHE A 10 -5.00 9.39 -7.03
CA PHE A 10 -5.82 8.37 -7.69
C PHE A 10 -7.23 8.90 -8.00
N ARG A 11 -7.86 9.57 -7.03
CA ARG A 11 -9.21 10.10 -7.21
C ARG A 11 -9.26 11.15 -8.32
N GLN A 12 -8.24 11.99 -8.42
CA GLN A 12 -8.12 12.98 -9.50
C GLN A 12 -7.95 12.30 -10.86
N ARG A 13 -7.16 11.24 -10.92
CA ARG A 13 -6.97 10.47 -12.16
C ARG A 13 -8.22 9.72 -12.56
N LEU A 14 -8.98 9.23 -11.60
CA LEU A 14 -10.26 8.59 -11.85
C LEU A 14 -11.26 9.59 -12.44
N ALA A 15 -11.33 10.81 -11.88
CA ALA A 15 -12.19 11.86 -12.40
C ALA A 15 -11.80 12.25 -13.84
N ARG A 16 -10.50 12.35 -14.13
CA ARG A 16 -10.01 12.64 -15.47
C ARG A 16 -10.35 11.53 -16.46
N HIS A 17 -10.26 10.28 -16.01
CA HIS A 17 -10.64 9.14 -16.84
C HIS A 17 -12.11 9.24 -17.30
N PHE A 18 -13.00 9.60 -16.39
CA PHE A 18 -14.41 9.77 -16.74
C PHE A 18 -14.67 11.01 -17.59
N TYR A 19 -13.82 12.03 -17.49
CA TYR A 19 -13.99 13.25 -18.27
C TYR A 19 -13.48 13.11 -19.71
N ASP A 20 -12.27 12.59 -19.89
CA ASP A 20 -11.61 12.59 -21.21
C ASP A 20 -11.14 11.20 -21.66
N GLY A 21 -11.42 10.13 -20.91
CA GLY A 21 -11.02 8.78 -21.28
C GLY A 21 -9.55 8.46 -21.05
N SER A 22 -8.82 9.29 -20.31
CA SER A 22 -7.42 9.03 -19.96
C SER A 22 -7.27 7.64 -19.34
N ALA A 23 -6.20 6.93 -19.67
CA ALA A 23 -5.99 5.57 -19.21
C ALA A 23 -5.84 5.48 -17.69
N LEU A 24 -6.42 4.43 -17.11
CA LEU A 24 -6.22 4.06 -15.70
C LEU A 24 -5.44 2.75 -15.66
N PRO A 25 -4.14 2.81 -15.33
CA PRO A 25 -3.36 1.58 -15.18
C PRO A 25 -3.92 0.69 -14.07
N GLN A 26 -3.73 -0.62 -14.22
CA GLN A 26 -4.23 -1.59 -13.27
C GLN A 26 -3.36 -1.63 -12.01
N VAL A 27 -3.97 -2.06 -10.90
CA VAL A 27 -3.28 -2.39 -9.66
C VAL A 27 -2.30 -3.53 -9.94
N ALA A 28 -1.04 -3.37 -9.58
CA ALA A 28 -0.02 -4.33 -9.97
C ALA A 28 1.01 -4.66 -8.89
N MET A 29 1.32 -3.72 -7.99
CA MET A 29 2.45 -3.86 -7.08
C MET A 29 2.09 -3.40 -5.68
N MET A 30 2.92 -3.83 -4.71
CA MET A 30 2.87 -3.30 -3.35
C MET A 30 4.26 -2.84 -2.93
N ALA A 31 4.33 -1.67 -2.31
CA ALA A 31 5.53 -1.15 -1.68
C ALA A 31 5.39 -1.28 -0.17
N PHE A 32 6.50 -1.58 0.49
CA PHE A 32 6.58 -1.70 1.95
C PHE A 32 7.58 -0.68 2.47
N GLY A 33 7.32 -0.15 3.65
CA GLY A 33 8.19 0.85 4.23
C GLY A 33 8.26 0.78 5.75
N ASP A 34 9.20 1.51 6.31
CA ASP A 34 9.44 1.57 7.75
C ASP A 34 9.25 2.98 8.32
N GLY A 35 8.65 3.90 7.58
CA GLY A 35 8.44 5.28 7.99
C GLY A 35 7.01 5.62 8.41
N GLY A 36 6.12 4.63 8.50
CA GLY A 36 4.69 4.87 8.79
C GLY A 36 4.33 4.99 10.26
N HIS A 37 5.32 5.09 11.16
CA HIS A 37 5.07 5.18 12.59
C HIS A 37 5.79 6.39 13.21
N ASN A 38 5.27 6.84 14.35
CA ASN A 38 5.86 7.89 15.15
C ASN A 38 6.95 7.32 16.07
N ALA A 39 7.72 8.20 16.70
CA ALA A 39 8.79 7.78 17.60
C ALA A 39 8.30 6.92 18.78
N ASP A 40 7.03 7.11 19.20
CA ASP A 40 6.42 6.33 20.28
C ASP A 40 5.84 4.98 19.83
N GLY A 41 6.00 4.61 18.56
CA GLY A 41 5.51 3.34 18.03
C GLY A 41 4.06 3.35 17.55
N THR A 42 3.37 4.49 17.61
CA THR A 42 2.00 4.59 17.07
C THR A 42 2.03 4.83 15.58
N ALA A 43 0.98 4.40 14.88
CA ALA A 43 0.84 4.65 13.45
C ALA A 43 0.67 6.16 13.18
N LYS A 44 1.32 6.65 12.12
CA LYS A 44 1.11 8.03 11.67
C LYS A 44 -0.31 8.19 11.13
N GLN A 45 -0.88 9.38 11.32
CA GLN A 45 -2.20 9.69 10.78
C GLN A 45 -2.16 9.63 9.26
N PRO A 46 -3.18 9.03 8.62
CA PRO A 46 -3.22 8.95 7.16
C PRO A 46 -3.44 10.33 6.55
N ASP A 47 -2.64 10.64 5.52
CA ASP A 47 -2.77 11.87 4.75
C ASP A 47 -3.06 11.50 3.28
N PRO A 48 -4.30 11.70 2.79
CA PRO A 48 -4.66 11.31 1.42
C PRO A 48 -3.93 12.10 0.34
N ALA A 49 -3.26 13.20 0.68
CA ALA A 49 -2.47 13.99 -0.27
C ALA A 49 -1.11 13.35 -0.57
N ARG A 50 -0.74 12.29 0.13
CA ARG A 50 0.55 11.61 -0.09
C ARG A 50 0.63 10.99 -1.46
N THR A 51 1.83 11.04 -2.05
CA THR A 51 2.13 10.42 -3.34
C THR A 51 3.15 9.30 -3.25
N SER A 52 3.72 9.06 -2.06
CA SER A 52 4.70 8.00 -1.82
C SER A 52 4.71 7.61 -0.34
N LEU A 53 5.32 6.47 -0.04
CA LEU A 53 5.60 6.08 1.33
C LEU A 53 6.63 7.03 1.95
N TYR A 54 6.64 7.13 3.28
CA TYR A 54 7.63 7.97 3.97
C TYR A 54 9.05 7.44 3.78
N HIS A 55 9.21 6.11 3.84
CA HIS A 55 10.50 5.47 3.59
C HIS A 55 10.28 4.07 3.01
N GLU A 56 10.28 3.97 1.69
CA GLU A 56 10.07 2.71 0.99
C GLU A 56 11.35 1.86 1.09
N VAL A 57 11.19 0.59 1.48
CA VAL A 57 12.31 -0.33 1.63
C VAL A 57 12.21 -1.54 0.70
N LEU A 58 11.03 -1.82 0.15
CA LEU A 58 10.83 -2.95 -0.76
C LEU A 58 9.63 -2.68 -1.66
N ARG A 59 9.73 -3.06 -2.94
CA ARG A 59 8.63 -2.97 -3.89
C ARG A 59 8.57 -4.28 -4.67
N LYS A 60 7.40 -4.92 -4.71
CA LYS A 60 7.21 -6.23 -5.34
C LYS A 60 5.89 -6.29 -6.08
N PRO A 61 5.78 -7.16 -7.10
CA PRO A 61 4.48 -7.53 -7.64
C PRO A 61 3.58 -8.09 -6.54
N LEU A 62 2.27 -7.91 -6.69
CA LEU A 62 1.31 -8.46 -5.73
C LEU A 62 1.36 -9.98 -5.73
N ALA A 63 1.24 -10.58 -4.54
CA ALA A 63 1.08 -12.02 -4.41
C ALA A 63 -0.33 -12.44 -4.82
N GLN A 64 -1.34 -11.59 -4.56
CA GLN A 64 -2.74 -11.86 -4.88
C GLN A 64 -3.50 -10.55 -5.05
N LYS A 65 -4.52 -10.58 -5.90
CA LYS A 65 -5.44 -9.46 -6.12
C LYS A 65 -6.85 -10.03 -6.12
N VAL A 66 -7.73 -9.52 -5.27
CA VAL A 66 -9.08 -10.04 -5.07
C VAL A 66 -10.09 -8.90 -5.09
N GLN A 67 -11.21 -9.12 -5.73
CA GLN A 67 -12.37 -8.25 -5.61
C GLN A 67 -13.34 -8.87 -4.60
N GLU A 68 -13.24 -8.43 -3.35
CA GLU A 68 -14.04 -8.99 -2.24
C GLU A 68 -15.50 -8.56 -2.31
N ASP A 69 -15.75 -7.38 -2.86
CA ASP A 69 -17.12 -6.87 -3.06
C ASP A 69 -17.16 -6.00 -4.32
N ALA A 70 -18.34 -5.50 -4.66
CA ALA A 70 -18.54 -4.74 -5.91
C ALA A 70 -17.86 -3.37 -5.91
N TYR A 71 -17.39 -2.89 -4.75
CA TYR A 71 -16.90 -1.52 -4.59
C TYR A 71 -15.44 -1.45 -4.15
N SER A 72 -14.71 -2.55 -4.21
CA SER A 72 -13.32 -2.55 -3.76
C SER A 72 -12.48 -3.58 -4.47
N VAL A 73 -11.17 -3.35 -4.42
CA VAL A 73 -10.15 -4.32 -4.83
C VAL A 73 -9.13 -4.40 -3.71
N THR A 74 -8.78 -5.62 -3.31
CA THR A 74 -7.77 -5.84 -2.27
C THR A 74 -6.53 -6.45 -2.89
N GLY A 75 -5.38 -5.83 -2.69
CA GLY A 75 -4.09 -6.39 -3.05
C GLY A 75 -3.41 -6.99 -1.82
N THR A 76 -2.79 -8.16 -1.99
CA THR A 76 -1.99 -8.80 -0.95
C THR A 76 -0.53 -8.77 -1.38
N GLY A 77 0.32 -8.18 -0.54
CA GLY A 77 1.76 -8.20 -0.72
C GLY A 77 2.39 -9.16 0.27
N ARG A 78 3.44 -9.87 -0.16
CA ARG A 78 4.12 -10.85 0.69
C ARG A 78 5.59 -10.51 0.80
N ILE A 79 6.07 -10.43 2.05
CA ILE A 79 7.49 -10.33 2.36
C ILE A 79 7.95 -11.74 2.71
N GLU A 80 8.86 -12.28 1.90
CA GLU A 80 9.34 -13.65 2.08
C GLU A 80 10.27 -13.78 3.27
N LYS A 81 10.55 -15.02 3.69
CA LYS A 81 11.37 -15.31 4.88
C LYS A 81 12.74 -14.63 4.85
N SER A 82 13.38 -14.58 3.69
CA SER A 82 14.72 -14.01 3.54
C SER A 82 14.73 -12.50 3.35
N GLU A 83 13.55 -11.85 3.23
CA GLU A 83 13.46 -10.42 2.92
C GLU A 83 13.25 -9.59 4.18
N LEU A 84 13.87 -8.42 4.22
CA LEU A 84 13.67 -7.38 5.24
C LEU A 84 13.80 -7.90 6.68
N ILE A 85 14.68 -8.85 6.93
CA ILE A 85 14.92 -9.38 8.28
C ILE A 85 15.35 -8.26 9.20
N GLY A 86 14.67 -8.12 10.35
CA GLY A 86 14.95 -7.09 11.33
C GLY A 86 14.34 -5.72 11.02
N ALA A 87 13.71 -5.54 9.85
CA ALA A 87 13.09 -4.28 9.50
C ALA A 87 11.79 -4.06 10.29
N HIS A 88 11.53 -2.79 10.63
CA HIS A 88 10.32 -2.38 11.35
C HIS A 88 9.27 -1.91 10.36
N ILE A 89 8.50 -2.84 9.81
CA ILE A 89 7.52 -2.55 8.77
C ILE A 89 6.33 -1.85 9.38
N SER A 90 6.00 -0.65 8.90
CA SER A 90 4.92 0.17 9.46
C SER A 90 4.07 0.86 8.40
N GLU A 91 4.35 0.66 7.12
CA GLU A 91 3.54 1.22 6.04
C GLU A 91 3.56 0.30 4.84
N ALA A 92 2.47 0.30 4.09
CA ALA A 92 2.35 -0.44 2.84
C ALA A 92 1.45 0.34 1.89
N ALA A 93 1.77 0.31 0.61
CA ALA A 93 1.02 1.01 -0.42
C ALA A 93 0.70 0.10 -1.58
N LEU A 94 -0.52 0.25 -2.10
CA LEU A 94 -0.95 -0.41 -3.31
C LEU A 94 -0.61 0.49 -4.50
N LEU A 95 0.14 -0.03 -5.45
CA LEU A 95 0.64 0.72 -6.59
C LEU A 95 0.05 0.18 -7.89
N ASP A 96 -0.04 1.06 -8.89
CA ASP A 96 -0.40 0.64 -10.24
C ASP A 96 0.84 0.20 -11.04
N GLU A 97 0.64 -0.17 -12.31
CA GLU A 97 1.70 -0.64 -13.19
C GLU A 97 2.82 0.39 -13.39
N ASN A 98 2.50 1.67 -13.22
CA ASN A 98 3.45 2.77 -13.41
C ASN A 98 4.08 3.24 -12.10
N GLY A 99 3.75 2.58 -10.97
CA GLY A 99 4.31 2.91 -9.68
C GLY A 99 3.59 4.05 -8.95
N ASN A 100 2.42 4.47 -9.42
CA ASN A 100 1.63 5.49 -8.73
C ASN A 100 0.92 4.88 -7.52
N MET A 101 0.94 5.59 -6.39
CA MET A 101 0.30 5.13 -5.17
C MET A 101 -1.21 5.37 -5.22
N LEU A 102 -1.97 4.29 -5.11
CA LEU A 102 -3.44 4.32 -5.20
C LEU A 102 -4.08 4.37 -3.81
N SER A 103 -3.58 3.57 -2.90
CA SER A 103 -4.01 3.56 -1.50
C SER A 103 -2.87 3.10 -0.63
N PHE A 104 -2.97 3.36 0.67
CA PHE A 104 -1.90 3.00 1.61
C PHE A 104 -2.46 2.75 3.00
N ARG A 105 -1.66 2.08 3.83
CA ARG A 105 -1.92 1.89 5.26
C ARG A 105 -0.69 2.26 6.04
N ASN A 106 -0.89 2.97 7.16
CA ASN A 106 0.12 3.14 8.20
C ASN A 106 -0.31 2.30 9.40
N PHE A 107 0.62 1.64 10.05
CA PHE A 107 0.31 0.78 11.20
C PHE A 107 1.48 0.79 12.17
N ALA A 108 1.24 0.27 13.38
CA ALA A 108 2.30 0.13 14.38
C ALA A 108 3.39 -0.78 13.83
N PRO A 109 4.68 -0.47 14.04
CA PRO A 109 5.75 -1.21 13.42
C PRO A 109 5.77 -2.67 13.86
N LYS A 110 5.98 -3.57 12.88
CA LYS A 110 6.16 -4.99 13.12
C LYS A 110 7.57 -5.36 12.66
N ILE A 111 8.33 -6.00 13.55
CA ILE A 111 9.68 -6.49 13.21
C ILE A 111 9.53 -7.76 12.36
N LYS A 112 10.15 -7.75 11.19
CA LYS A 112 10.15 -8.90 10.29
C LYS A 112 11.19 -9.92 10.77
N GLU A 113 10.74 -11.11 11.11
CA GLU A 113 11.61 -12.20 11.56
C GLU A 113 12.09 -13.06 10.40
N SER A 114 13.21 -13.79 10.62
CA SER A 114 13.82 -14.59 9.56
C SER A 114 13.07 -15.87 9.25
N ASP A 115 12.21 -16.32 10.16
CA ASP A 115 11.46 -17.58 10.05
C ASP A 115 10.00 -17.38 9.66
N GLU A 116 9.61 -16.16 9.28
CA GLU A 116 8.23 -15.85 8.93
C GLU A 116 8.10 -15.22 7.55
N THR A 117 6.96 -15.48 6.93
CA THR A 117 6.47 -14.76 5.76
C THR A 117 5.44 -13.76 6.27
N TYR A 118 5.56 -12.49 5.91
CA TYR A 118 4.63 -11.46 6.37
C TYR A 118 3.77 -10.99 5.20
N GLU A 119 2.46 -11.18 5.31
CA GLU A 119 1.51 -10.74 4.30
C GLU A 119 0.76 -9.50 4.78
N ILE A 120 0.63 -8.52 3.90
CA ILE A 120 -0.10 -7.29 4.16
C ILE A 120 -1.16 -7.11 3.08
N LYS A 121 -2.38 -6.82 3.50
CA LYS A 121 -3.49 -6.53 2.57
C LYS A 121 -3.78 -5.04 2.59
N VAL A 122 -3.90 -4.46 1.40
CA VAL A 122 -4.28 -3.06 1.24
C VAL A 122 -5.49 -3.02 0.31
N LYS A 123 -6.56 -2.37 0.77
CA LYS A 123 -7.82 -2.27 0.03
C LYS A 123 -7.89 -0.93 -0.68
N LEU A 124 -8.35 -0.97 -1.94
CA LEU A 124 -8.71 0.22 -2.70
C LEU A 124 -10.23 0.26 -2.80
N LYS A 125 -10.84 1.24 -2.15
CA LYS A 125 -12.31 1.42 -2.15
C LYS A 125 -12.72 2.48 -3.15
N PHE A 126 -13.85 2.23 -3.77
CA PHE A 126 -14.49 3.17 -4.69
C PHE A 126 -15.77 3.75 -4.13
#